data_93847d90dc27f62f7e1deefe59d578e7
#
_entry.id   93847d90dc27f62f7e1deefe59d578e7
#
_cell.length_a   1.000
_cell.length_b   1.000
_cell.length_c   1.000
_cell.angle_alpha   90.00
_cell.angle_beta   90.00
_cell.angle_gamma   90.00
#
_symmetry.space_group_name_H-M   'P 1'
#
loop_
_entity.id
_entity.type
_entity.pdbx_description
1 polymer ?
#
loop_
_entity_poly.entity_id
_entity_poly.type
_entity_poly.pdbx_seq_one_letter_code
_entity_poly.pdbx_strand_id
1 'polypeptide(L)'
;MALALILAATLFALAGIHLYWGLGGRWPGHDEASTVEHVVGRTRGMRAPGLVASTAVALALAAGGVLILASLTPTPWDGWLKAARWVLFAVFAGRGLATYAPPVFRYAEGTPFATLNRRAYGPLCLAIALGLLILQL
;
A
#
# COMPACT_ATOMS: atom_id res chain seq x y z
N MET A 1 13.02 -17.49 -2.36
CA MET A 1 13.89 -16.30 -2.25
C MET A 1 13.48 -15.19 -3.23
N ALA A 2 13.37 -15.41 -4.53
CA ALA A 2 13.03 -14.36 -5.51
C ALA A 2 11.71 -13.64 -5.20
N LEU A 3 10.63 -14.36 -4.89
CA LEU A 3 9.33 -13.77 -4.55
C LEU A 3 9.43 -12.82 -3.34
N ALA A 4 10.15 -13.22 -2.30
CA ALA A 4 10.32 -12.37 -1.12
C ALA A 4 11.06 -11.06 -1.44
N LEU A 5 12.10 -11.13 -2.28
CA LEU A 5 12.83 -9.94 -2.72
C LEU A 5 11.94 -9.01 -3.56
N ILE A 6 11.13 -9.57 -4.47
CA ILE A 6 10.19 -8.79 -5.29
C ILE A 6 9.15 -8.09 -4.40
N LEU A 7 8.56 -8.81 -3.45
CA LEU A 7 7.58 -8.24 -2.52
C LEU A 7 8.20 -7.14 -1.64
N ALA A 8 9.37 -7.39 -1.07
CA ALA A 8 10.07 -6.39 -0.26
C ALA A 8 10.40 -5.13 -1.08
N ALA A 9 10.95 -5.30 -2.29
CA ALA A 9 11.24 -4.18 -3.19
C ALA A 9 9.97 -3.40 -3.56
N THR A 10 8.86 -4.09 -3.82
CA THR A 10 7.56 -3.45 -4.09
C THR A 10 7.11 -2.62 -2.88
N LEU A 11 7.19 -3.16 -1.66
CA LEU A 11 6.81 -2.42 -0.46
C LEU A 11 7.71 -1.20 -0.21
N PHE A 12 9.02 -1.31 -0.44
CA PHE A 12 9.93 -0.16 -0.34
C PHE A 12 9.64 0.90 -1.40
N ALA A 13 9.32 0.51 -2.63
CA ALA A 13 8.92 1.45 -3.68
C ALA A 13 7.61 2.18 -3.30
N LEU A 14 6.61 1.47 -2.78
CA LEU A 14 5.38 2.07 -2.27
C LEU A 14 5.63 2.98 -1.07
N ALA A 15 6.53 2.61 -0.16
CA ALA A 15 6.94 3.46 0.96
C ALA A 15 7.57 4.77 0.45
N GLY A 16 8.45 4.68 -0.55
CA GLY A 16 9.09 5.84 -1.19
C GLY A 16 8.06 6.78 -1.83
N ILE A 17 7.06 6.26 -2.53
CA ILE A 17 5.98 7.06 -3.11
C ILE A 17 5.17 7.78 -2.02
N HIS A 18 4.81 7.11 -0.93
CA HIS A 18 4.06 7.75 0.15
C HIS A 18 4.89 8.86 0.83
N LEU A 19 6.18 8.62 1.04
CA LEU A 19 7.07 9.65 1.57
C LEU A 19 7.18 10.84 0.59
N TYR A 20 7.32 10.58 -0.70
CA TYR A 20 7.35 11.60 -1.75
C TYR A 20 6.10 12.49 -1.71
N TRP A 21 4.90 11.92 -1.58
CA TRP A 21 3.67 12.70 -1.42
C TRP A 21 3.64 13.48 -0.11
N GLY A 22 4.09 12.89 0.99
CA GLY A 22 4.19 13.56 2.28
C GLY A 22 5.10 14.79 2.27
N LEU A 23 6.14 14.77 1.42
CA LEU A 23 7.06 15.88 1.22
C LEU A 23 6.56 16.91 0.19
N GLY A 24 5.31 16.79 -0.27
CA GLY A 24 4.71 17.73 -1.22
C GLY A 24 4.88 17.35 -2.69
N GLY A 25 5.32 16.12 -2.98
CA GLY A 25 5.38 15.59 -4.33
C GLY A 25 4.00 15.51 -4.99
N ARG A 26 3.92 15.83 -6.28
CA ARG A 26 2.64 16.00 -6.99
C ARG A 26 2.36 14.95 -8.06
N TRP A 27 3.33 14.12 -8.41
CA TRP A 27 3.07 13.03 -9.36
C TRP A 27 2.05 12.01 -8.76
N PRO A 28 1.06 11.54 -9.53
CA PRO A 28 0.83 11.69 -10.97
C PRO A 28 -0.01 12.92 -11.36
N GLY A 29 -0.34 13.81 -10.44
CA GLY A 29 -0.97 15.09 -10.73
C GLY A 29 0.05 16.16 -11.15
N HIS A 30 -0.45 17.35 -11.45
CA HIS A 30 0.35 18.53 -11.77
C HIS A 30 0.28 19.62 -10.68
N ASP A 31 -0.76 19.56 -9.85
CA ASP A 31 -0.97 20.39 -8.67
C ASP A 31 -1.51 19.56 -7.50
N GLU A 32 -1.76 20.17 -6.35
CA GLU A 32 -2.23 19.46 -5.16
C GLU A 32 -3.62 18.84 -5.38
N ALA A 33 -4.55 19.56 -5.99
CA ALA A 33 -5.91 19.07 -6.21
C ALA A 33 -5.94 17.89 -7.17
N SER A 34 -5.25 17.99 -8.31
CA SER A 34 -5.15 16.89 -9.27
C SER A 34 -4.43 15.68 -8.71
N THR A 35 -3.42 15.88 -7.84
CA THR A 35 -2.75 14.77 -7.13
C THR A 35 -3.73 14.05 -6.21
N VAL A 36 -4.54 14.79 -5.44
CA VAL A 36 -5.58 14.20 -4.58
C VAL A 36 -6.56 13.39 -5.40
N GLU A 37 -7.02 13.90 -6.56
CA GLU A 37 -7.95 13.18 -7.44
C GLU A 37 -7.41 11.86 -7.96
N HIS A 38 -6.08 11.75 -8.15
CA HIS A 38 -5.44 10.52 -8.63
C HIS A 38 -5.10 9.54 -7.51
N VAL A 39 -4.72 10.04 -6.33
CA VAL A 39 -4.12 9.23 -5.26
C VAL A 39 -5.13 8.83 -4.19
N VAL A 40 -6.07 9.72 -3.87
CA VAL A 40 -7.07 9.54 -2.80
C VAL A 40 -8.50 9.59 -3.32
N GLY A 41 -8.73 10.33 -4.39
CA GLY A 41 -10.05 10.62 -4.95
C GLY A 41 -10.56 11.97 -4.51
N ARG A 42 -11.08 12.08 -3.28
CA ARG A 42 -11.55 13.34 -2.73
C ARG A 42 -11.18 13.46 -1.27
N THR A 43 -10.78 14.66 -0.87
CA THR A 43 -10.55 15.04 0.52
C THR A 43 -11.25 16.38 0.81
N ARG A 44 -11.46 16.68 2.08
CA ARG A 44 -12.01 17.97 2.47
C ARG A 44 -11.06 19.10 2.04
N GLY A 45 -11.57 20.02 1.20
CA GLY A 45 -10.76 21.11 0.63
C GLY A 45 -9.74 20.70 -0.40
N MET A 46 -9.81 19.46 -0.94
CA MET A 46 -8.86 18.90 -1.94
C MET A 46 -7.40 19.02 -1.52
N ARG A 47 -7.12 18.89 -0.21
CA ARG A 47 -5.76 18.88 0.34
C ARG A 47 -5.21 17.47 0.40
N ALA A 48 -3.96 17.32 0.00
CA ALA A 48 -3.24 16.05 0.11
C ALA A 48 -3.09 15.61 1.57
N PRO A 49 -3.00 14.29 1.83
CA PRO A 49 -2.64 13.79 3.16
C PRO A 49 -1.33 14.42 3.62
N GLY A 50 -1.34 14.99 4.81
CA GLY A 50 -0.17 15.71 5.34
C GLY A 50 1.04 14.79 5.58
N LEU A 51 2.20 15.40 5.86
CA LEU A 51 3.47 14.71 6.10
C LEU A 51 3.33 13.57 7.13
N VAL A 52 2.64 13.81 8.25
CA VAL A 52 2.51 12.81 9.32
C VAL A 52 1.78 11.56 8.83
N ALA A 53 0.63 11.72 8.16
CA ALA A 53 -0.15 10.58 7.67
C ALA A 53 0.61 9.80 6.59
N SER A 54 1.23 10.51 5.65
CA SER A 54 2.00 9.88 4.57
C SER A 54 3.24 9.17 5.08
N THR A 55 3.96 9.76 6.05
CA THR A 55 5.13 9.14 6.69
C THR A 55 4.73 7.91 7.49
N ALA A 56 3.60 7.94 8.21
CA ALA A 56 3.12 6.77 8.94
C ALA A 56 2.86 5.58 8.01
N VAL A 57 2.23 5.82 6.84
CA VAL A 57 2.02 4.77 5.83
C VAL A 57 3.36 4.31 5.24
N ALA A 58 4.26 5.23 4.92
CA ALA A 58 5.59 4.90 4.41
C ALA A 58 6.37 4.00 5.38
N LEU A 59 6.36 4.32 6.68
CA LEU A 59 7.02 3.52 7.71
C LEU A 59 6.38 2.13 7.86
N ALA A 60 5.04 2.04 7.83
CA ALA A 60 4.34 0.75 7.88
C ALA A 60 4.71 -0.14 6.68
N LEU A 61 4.75 0.42 5.47
CA LEU A 61 5.16 -0.29 4.26
C LEU A 61 6.63 -0.73 4.32
N ALA A 62 7.53 0.16 4.75
CA ALA A 62 8.94 -0.16 4.93
C ALA A 62 9.15 -1.25 5.98
N ALA A 63 8.44 -1.19 7.11
CA ALA A 63 8.46 -2.23 8.14
C ALA A 63 7.97 -3.58 7.57
N GLY A 64 6.94 -3.58 6.71
CA GLY A 64 6.50 -4.77 5.98
C GLY A 64 7.60 -5.35 5.08
N GLY A 65 8.33 -4.50 4.35
CA GLY A 65 9.46 -4.90 3.53
C GLY A 65 10.59 -5.55 4.38
N VAL A 66 10.94 -4.92 5.48
CA VAL A 66 11.94 -5.45 6.45
C VAL A 66 11.47 -6.77 7.03
N LEU A 67 10.18 -6.90 7.42
CA LEU A 67 9.60 -8.13 7.94
C LEU A 67 9.75 -9.30 6.96
N ILE A 68 9.51 -9.07 5.67
CA ILE A 68 9.68 -10.09 4.63
C ILE A 68 11.14 -10.51 4.53
N LEU A 69 12.08 -9.55 4.50
CA LEU A 69 13.51 -9.85 4.43
C LEU A 69 14.03 -10.57 5.68
N ALA A 70 13.60 -10.15 6.87
CA ALA A 70 13.97 -10.80 8.14
C ALA A 70 13.52 -12.26 8.18
N SER A 71 12.46 -12.61 7.46
CA SER A 71 11.95 -13.98 7.38
C SER A 71 12.74 -14.91 6.43
N LEU A 72 13.77 -14.40 5.76
CA LEU A 72 14.62 -15.21 4.87
C LEU A 72 15.68 -16.01 5.61
N THR A 73 15.94 -15.66 6.86
CA THR A 73 16.90 -16.36 7.73
C THR A 73 16.18 -16.87 8.98
N PRO A 74 16.42 -18.12 9.39
CA PRO A 74 15.83 -18.65 10.63
C PRO A 74 16.25 -17.82 11.85
N THR A 75 15.29 -17.51 12.69
CA THR A 75 15.51 -16.74 13.92
C THR A 75 14.69 -17.30 15.07
N PRO A 76 15.07 -17.04 16.35
CA PRO A 76 14.24 -17.42 17.50
C PRO A 76 12.84 -16.77 17.48
N TRP A 77 12.62 -15.77 16.63
CA TRP A 77 11.39 -14.99 16.50
C TRP A 77 10.48 -15.43 15.34
N ASP A 78 10.79 -16.56 14.68
CA ASP A 78 10.06 -17.02 13.48
C ASP A 78 8.55 -17.10 13.67
N GLY A 79 8.09 -17.51 14.85
CA GLY A 79 6.65 -17.54 15.17
C GLY A 79 6.00 -16.15 15.10
N TRP A 80 6.66 -15.14 15.67
CA TRP A 80 6.18 -13.76 15.64
C TRP A 80 6.27 -13.16 14.25
N LEU A 81 7.35 -13.43 13.51
CA LEU A 81 7.50 -12.98 12.12
C LEU A 81 6.42 -13.60 11.23
N LYS A 82 6.08 -14.87 11.43
CA LYS A 82 4.99 -15.52 10.73
C LYS A 82 3.64 -14.88 11.05
N ALA A 83 3.36 -14.62 12.32
CA ALA A 83 2.13 -13.93 12.74
C ALA A 83 2.02 -12.52 12.13
N ALA A 84 3.12 -11.75 12.15
CA ALA A 84 3.16 -10.42 11.54
C ALA A 84 2.93 -10.44 10.02
N ARG A 85 3.45 -11.46 9.31
CA ARG A 85 3.16 -11.65 7.87
C ARG A 85 1.69 -11.97 7.61
N TRP A 86 1.01 -12.72 8.50
CA TRP A 86 -0.44 -12.92 8.39
C TRP A 86 -1.22 -11.63 8.56
N VAL A 87 -0.79 -10.75 9.48
CA VAL A 87 -1.40 -9.41 9.62
C VAL A 87 -1.18 -8.60 8.34
N LEU A 88 0.04 -8.60 7.80
CA LEU A 88 0.35 -7.90 6.55
C LEU A 88 -0.50 -8.44 5.38
N PHE A 89 -0.64 -9.76 5.26
CA PHE A 89 -1.55 -10.40 4.30
C PHE A 89 -2.98 -9.89 4.46
N ALA A 90 -3.52 -9.91 5.69
CA ALA A 90 -4.89 -9.47 5.95
C ALA A 90 -5.12 -8.00 5.57
N VAL A 91 -4.15 -7.12 5.84
CA VAL A 91 -4.21 -5.70 5.45
C VAL A 91 -4.28 -5.56 3.93
N PHE A 92 -3.39 -6.21 3.18
CA PHE A 92 -3.38 -6.10 1.72
C PHE A 92 -4.58 -6.80 1.06
N ALA A 93 -4.99 -7.96 1.57
CA ALA A 93 -6.19 -8.65 1.10
C ALA A 93 -7.44 -7.80 1.36
N GLY A 94 -7.61 -7.30 2.58
CA GLY A 94 -8.73 -6.43 2.95
C GLY A 94 -8.75 -5.14 2.12
N ARG A 95 -7.61 -4.47 1.94
CA ARG A 95 -7.49 -3.27 1.10
C ARG A 95 -7.83 -3.55 -0.37
N GLY A 96 -7.34 -4.66 -0.90
CA GLY A 96 -7.60 -5.06 -2.28
C GLY A 96 -9.07 -5.43 -2.51
N LEU A 97 -9.68 -6.23 -1.63
CA LEU A 97 -11.09 -6.62 -1.70
C LEU A 97 -12.02 -5.42 -1.51
N ALA A 98 -11.69 -4.50 -0.59
CA ALA A 98 -12.46 -3.27 -0.37
C ALA A 98 -12.60 -2.42 -1.64
N THR A 99 -11.65 -2.52 -2.57
CA THR A 99 -11.71 -1.83 -3.87
C THR A 99 -12.97 -2.20 -4.67
N TYR A 100 -13.45 -3.41 -4.52
CA TYR A 100 -14.60 -3.93 -5.26
C TYR A 100 -15.89 -3.89 -4.45
N ALA A 101 -15.84 -3.44 -3.20
CA ALA A 101 -17.02 -3.25 -2.35
C ALA A 101 -17.66 -1.87 -2.63
N PRO A 102 -18.88 -1.79 -3.20
CA PRO A 102 -19.47 -0.55 -3.71
C PRO A 102 -19.49 0.62 -2.71
N PRO A 103 -19.76 0.43 -1.39
CA PRO A 103 -19.89 1.58 -0.48
C PRO A 103 -18.55 2.21 -0.10
N VAL A 104 -17.43 1.45 -0.14
CA VAL A 104 -16.16 1.88 0.48
C VAL A 104 -15.53 3.07 -0.22
N PHE A 105 -15.53 3.09 -1.55
CA PHE A 105 -14.90 4.16 -2.35
C PHE A 105 -15.90 5.01 -3.12
N ARG A 106 -17.19 5.03 -2.70
CA ARG A 106 -18.23 5.85 -3.34
C ARG A 106 -17.89 7.34 -3.36
N TYR A 107 -17.20 7.83 -2.33
CA TYR A 107 -16.77 9.22 -2.25
C TYR A 107 -15.83 9.65 -3.38
N ALA A 108 -15.17 8.70 -4.03
CA ALA A 108 -14.21 8.94 -5.11
C ALA A 108 -14.83 8.76 -6.51
N GLU A 109 -16.12 8.47 -6.62
CA GLU A 109 -16.77 8.30 -7.91
C GLU A 109 -16.61 9.56 -8.79
N GLY A 110 -16.30 9.33 -10.08
CA GLY A 110 -16.03 10.40 -11.05
C GLY A 110 -14.61 10.98 -10.99
N THR A 111 -13.72 10.47 -10.15
CA THR A 111 -12.31 10.88 -10.12
C THR A 111 -11.40 9.85 -10.83
N PRO A 112 -10.20 10.25 -11.28
CA PRO A 112 -9.20 9.33 -11.81
C PRO A 112 -8.85 8.21 -10.82
N PHE A 113 -8.86 8.49 -9.51
CA PHE A 113 -8.63 7.49 -8.47
C PHE A 113 -9.61 6.31 -8.56
N ALA A 114 -10.88 6.54 -8.83
CA ALA A 114 -11.86 5.46 -8.91
C ALA A 114 -11.47 4.43 -9.98
N THR A 115 -10.99 4.88 -11.14
CA THR A 115 -10.51 4.03 -12.22
C THR A 115 -9.18 3.37 -11.86
N LEU A 116 -8.21 4.14 -11.34
CA LEU A 116 -6.89 3.63 -10.94
C LEU A 116 -7.00 2.62 -9.80
N ASN A 117 -7.90 2.87 -8.83
CA ASN A 117 -8.14 1.97 -7.72
C ASN A 117 -8.61 0.60 -8.20
N ARG A 118 -9.55 0.55 -9.16
CA ARG A 118 -10.06 -0.71 -9.72
C ARG A 118 -9.07 -1.42 -10.65
N ARG A 119 -8.27 -0.67 -11.42
CA ARG A 119 -7.41 -1.23 -12.48
C ARG A 119 -5.96 -1.44 -12.07
N ALA A 120 -5.48 -0.73 -11.05
CA ALA A 120 -4.09 -0.78 -10.62
C ALA A 120 -3.95 -1.01 -9.11
N TYR A 121 -4.49 -0.14 -8.25
CA TYR A 121 -4.19 -0.19 -6.81
C TYR A 121 -4.80 -1.41 -6.12
N GLY A 122 -6.06 -1.75 -6.43
CA GLY A 122 -6.71 -2.94 -5.91
C GLY A 122 -6.02 -4.23 -6.37
N PRO A 123 -5.83 -4.45 -7.69
CA PRO A 123 -5.07 -5.60 -8.20
C PRO A 123 -3.66 -5.70 -7.62
N LEU A 124 -2.93 -4.60 -7.46
CA LEU A 124 -1.61 -4.59 -6.82
C LEU A 124 -1.68 -5.08 -5.37
N CYS A 125 -2.65 -4.58 -4.58
CA CYS A 125 -2.85 -5.05 -3.21
C CYS A 125 -3.16 -6.55 -3.16
N LEU A 126 -4.00 -7.05 -4.07
CA LEU A 126 -4.32 -8.49 -4.15
C LEU A 126 -3.11 -9.31 -4.59
N ALA A 127 -2.29 -8.82 -5.51
CA ALA A 127 -1.07 -9.49 -5.94
C ALA A 127 -0.05 -9.58 -4.78
N ILE A 128 0.11 -8.50 -4.00
CA ILE A 128 0.95 -8.51 -2.79
C ILE A 128 0.40 -9.52 -1.77
N ALA A 129 -0.91 -9.51 -1.53
CA ALA A 129 -1.55 -10.47 -0.63
C ALA A 129 -1.33 -11.92 -1.08
N LEU A 130 -1.53 -12.22 -2.37
CA LEU A 130 -1.27 -13.54 -2.93
C LEU A 130 0.20 -13.95 -2.75
N GLY A 131 1.13 -13.06 -3.03
CA GLY A 131 2.56 -13.32 -2.82
C GLY A 131 2.90 -13.59 -1.35
N LEU A 132 2.30 -12.82 -0.41
CA LEU A 132 2.45 -13.06 1.02
C LEU A 132 1.85 -14.42 1.45
N LEU A 133 0.70 -14.81 0.89
CA LEU A 133 0.10 -16.11 1.14
C LEU A 133 1.02 -17.26 0.69
N ILE A 134 1.60 -17.15 -0.52
CA ILE A 134 2.55 -18.14 -1.05
C ILE A 134 3.78 -18.27 -0.13
N LEU A 135 4.26 -17.16 0.46
CA LEU A 135 5.38 -17.19 1.41
C LEU A 135 5.03 -17.83 2.77
N GLN A 136 3.77 -18.08 3.06
CA GLN A 136 3.32 -18.75 4.30
C GLN A 136 3.22 -20.28 4.15
N LEU A 137 3.07 -20.75 2.89
CA LEU A 137 2.98 -22.18 2.55
C LEU A 137 4.36 -22.84 2.54
#